data_0b12be4fdf1fd0cc1908867e2553de7a
#
_entry.id   0b12be4fdf1fd0cc1908867e2553de7a
#
_cell.length_a   1.000
_cell.length_b   1.000
_cell.length_c   1.000
_cell.angle_alpha   90.00
_cell.angle_beta   90.00
_cell.angle_gamma   90.00
#
_symmetry.space_group_name_H-M   'P 1'
#
loop_
_entity.id
_entity.type
_entity.pdbx_description
1 polymer ?
#
loop_
_entity_poly.entity_id
_entity_poly.type
_entity_poly.pdbx_seq_one_letter_code
_entity_poly.pdbx_strand_id
1 'polypeptide(L)'
;MERFPELEEGGLSKIRASLVNEEGLARIARKLELGSYLLMGKGEDLSGGREKSSLLADSLEALFAAVYMDSRENRGFAEVSKVICSLYDEELPEQSDSFISRDYKSELQEYVQKYLGLPATYEIVNQYGPDHQKEFEMAVKVEERVLGLGRGLSKKQAGQAAAQDALIRMQKQDADAAL
;
A
#
# COMPACT_ATOMS: atom_id res chain seq x y z
N MET A 1 7.08 13.79 8.38
CA MET A 1 6.56 14.56 9.53
C MET A 1 6.15 15.95 9.11
N GLU A 2 7.00 16.74 8.47
CA GLU A 2 6.65 18.11 8.07
C GLU A 2 5.53 18.17 7.01
N ARG A 3 5.45 17.19 6.11
CA ARG A 3 4.48 17.19 5.00
C ARG A 3 3.10 16.62 5.37
N PHE A 4 3.01 15.81 6.41
CA PHE A 4 1.77 15.19 6.91
C PHE A 4 1.70 15.32 8.44
N PRO A 5 1.49 16.56 8.94
CA PRO A 5 1.46 16.82 10.39
C PRO A 5 0.24 16.21 11.09
N GLU A 6 -0.80 15.89 10.32
CA GLU A 6 -2.05 15.29 10.78
C GLU A 6 -1.94 13.77 11.04
N LEU A 7 -0.85 13.13 10.56
CA LEU A 7 -0.70 11.69 10.71
C LEU A 7 0.05 11.30 11.97
N GLU A 8 -0.50 10.32 12.66
CA GLU A 8 0.18 9.63 13.74
C GLU A 8 1.32 8.72 13.23
N GLU A 9 2.20 8.26 14.12
CA GLU A 9 3.36 7.42 13.80
C GLU A 9 3.00 6.20 12.95
N GLY A 10 1.86 5.54 13.25
CA GLY A 10 1.37 4.39 12.48
C GLY A 10 1.07 4.72 11.02
N GLY A 11 0.47 5.89 10.75
CA GLY A 11 0.19 6.38 9.40
C GLY A 11 1.48 6.70 8.64
N LEU A 12 2.41 7.41 9.27
CA LEU A 12 3.71 7.73 8.69
C LEU A 12 4.54 6.47 8.39
N SER A 13 4.47 5.46 9.25
CA SER A 13 5.15 4.17 9.05
C SER A 13 4.58 3.41 7.85
N LYS A 14 3.27 3.44 7.64
CA LYS A 14 2.59 2.85 6.46
C LYS A 14 3.00 3.56 5.17
N ILE A 15 3.02 4.90 5.16
CA ILE A 15 3.49 5.68 4.00
C ILE A 15 4.93 5.32 3.69
N ARG A 16 5.82 5.35 4.66
CA ARG A 16 7.22 4.96 4.46
C ARG A 16 7.30 3.56 3.83
N ALA A 17 6.60 2.58 4.39
CA ALA A 17 6.62 1.22 3.88
C ALA A 17 6.13 1.13 2.42
N SER A 18 5.11 1.90 2.04
CA SER A 18 4.60 1.91 0.66
C SER A 18 5.55 2.56 -0.35
N LEU A 19 6.36 3.50 0.10
CA LEU A 19 7.35 4.17 -0.75
C LEU A 19 8.59 3.32 -0.97
N VAL A 20 9.02 2.55 0.03
CA VAL A 20 10.27 1.77 -0.01
C VAL A 20 10.07 0.27 -0.20
N ASN A 21 8.85 -0.19 -0.48
CA ASN A 21 8.63 -1.57 -0.88
C ASN A 21 9.06 -1.80 -2.34
N GLU A 22 9.17 -3.06 -2.73
CA GLU A 22 9.58 -3.46 -4.09
C GLU A 22 8.85 -2.68 -5.19
N GLU A 23 7.51 -2.57 -5.11
CA GLU A 23 6.73 -1.90 -6.15
C GLU A 23 6.90 -0.37 -6.12
N GLY A 24 7.06 0.23 -4.94
CA GLY A 24 7.37 1.66 -4.78
C GLY A 24 8.71 2.02 -5.42
N LEU A 25 9.75 1.24 -5.11
CA LEU A 25 11.08 1.41 -5.69
C LEU A 25 11.07 1.14 -7.20
N ALA A 26 10.43 0.06 -7.65
CA ALA A 26 10.35 -0.27 -9.07
C ALA A 26 9.63 0.82 -9.88
N ARG A 27 8.64 1.49 -9.32
CA ARG A 27 7.93 2.61 -9.96
C ARG A 27 8.87 3.79 -10.22
N ILE A 28 9.72 4.16 -9.25
CA ILE A 28 10.76 5.18 -9.43
C ILE A 28 11.78 4.72 -10.48
N ALA A 29 12.23 3.45 -10.41
CA ALA A 29 13.18 2.89 -11.36
C ALA A 29 12.65 2.92 -12.80
N ARG A 30 11.35 2.67 -13.02
CA ARG A 30 10.68 2.80 -14.33
C ARG A 30 10.68 4.25 -14.82
N LYS A 31 10.38 5.22 -13.95
CA LYS A 31 10.44 6.65 -14.31
C LYS A 31 11.84 7.08 -14.76
N LEU A 32 12.86 6.50 -14.15
CA LEU A 32 14.26 6.72 -14.53
C LEU A 32 14.73 5.87 -15.71
N GLU A 33 13.84 5.02 -16.25
CA GLU A 33 14.16 4.07 -17.33
C GLU A 33 15.36 3.16 -17.00
N LEU A 34 15.59 2.85 -15.71
CA LEU A 34 16.77 2.10 -15.25
C LEU A 34 16.91 0.75 -15.95
N GLY A 35 15.82 0.09 -16.29
CA GLY A 35 15.83 -1.18 -17.01
C GLY A 35 16.62 -1.13 -18.31
N SER A 36 16.63 0.02 -19.01
CA SER A 36 17.37 0.20 -20.27
C SER A 36 18.89 0.21 -20.09
N TYR A 37 19.37 0.58 -18.91
CA TYR A 37 20.79 0.67 -18.58
C TYR A 37 21.34 -0.62 -17.94
N LEU A 38 20.49 -1.58 -17.58
CA LEU A 38 20.93 -2.81 -16.93
C LEU A 38 21.63 -3.74 -17.92
N LEU A 39 22.80 -4.22 -17.54
CA LEU A 39 23.51 -5.27 -18.27
C LEU A 39 23.01 -6.62 -17.77
N MET A 40 22.29 -7.34 -18.61
CA MET A 40 21.65 -8.62 -18.26
C MET A 40 22.18 -9.76 -19.09
N GLY A 41 22.14 -10.98 -18.53
CA GLY A 41 22.33 -12.19 -19.29
C GLY A 41 21.17 -12.41 -20.28
N LYS A 42 21.43 -13.07 -21.41
CA LYS A 42 20.43 -13.31 -22.46
C LYS A 42 19.14 -13.97 -21.97
N GLY A 43 19.22 -14.88 -21.01
CA GLY A 43 18.04 -15.54 -20.45
C GLY A 43 17.12 -14.59 -19.67
N GLU A 44 17.70 -13.75 -18.84
CA GLU A 44 16.94 -12.74 -18.06
C GLU A 44 16.33 -11.66 -18.96
N ASP A 45 17.10 -11.22 -19.97
CA ASP A 45 16.62 -10.23 -20.95
C ASP A 45 15.43 -10.77 -21.76
N LEU A 46 15.50 -12.03 -22.23
CA LEU A 46 14.41 -12.70 -22.95
C LEU A 46 13.16 -12.96 -22.08
N SER A 47 13.33 -13.10 -20.78
CA SER A 47 12.20 -13.29 -19.82
C SER A 47 11.57 -11.98 -19.32
N GLY A 48 11.96 -10.84 -19.88
CA GLY A 48 11.43 -9.53 -19.50
C GLY A 48 12.07 -8.96 -18.23
N GLY A 49 13.30 -9.36 -17.91
CA GLY A 49 14.02 -8.92 -16.71
C GLY A 49 14.11 -7.41 -16.56
N ARG A 50 14.16 -6.65 -17.67
CA ARG A 50 14.22 -5.18 -17.66
C ARG A 50 13.00 -4.51 -17.02
N GLU A 51 11.84 -5.19 -17.04
CA GLU A 51 10.58 -4.69 -16.47
C GLU A 51 10.21 -5.35 -15.14
N LYS A 52 11.04 -6.29 -14.67
CA LYS A 52 10.78 -7.05 -13.44
C LYS A 52 10.96 -6.18 -12.21
N SER A 53 9.90 -6.05 -11.41
CA SER A 53 9.87 -5.14 -10.25
C SER A 53 11.02 -5.38 -9.28
N SER A 54 11.36 -6.64 -8.97
CA SER A 54 12.46 -6.95 -8.05
C SER A 54 13.81 -6.46 -8.57
N LEU A 55 14.13 -6.68 -9.86
CA LEU A 55 15.40 -6.22 -10.44
C LEU A 55 15.48 -4.69 -10.55
N LEU A 56 14.37 -4.05 -10.85
CA LEU A 56 14.28 -2.60 -10.90
C LEU A 56 14.44 -1.98 -9.50
N ALA A 57 13.80 -2.55 -8.48
CA ALA A 57 13.93 -2.11 -7.10
C ALA A 57 15.36 -2.24 -6.59
N ASP A 58 15.98 -3.42 -6.74
CA ASP A 58 17.36 -3.70 -6.36
C ASP A 58 18.35 -2.75 -7.08
N SER A 59 18.09 -2.44 -8.37
CA SER A 59 18.91 -1.53 -9.15
C SER A 59 18.82 -0.10 -8.64
N LEU A 60 17.66 0.35 -8.21
CA LEU A 60 17.48 1.68 -7.63
C LEU A 60 18.18 1.79 -6.27
N GLU A 61 18.08 0.77 -5.43
CA GLU A 61 18.82 0.72 -4.16
C GLU A 61 20.34 0.77 -4.39
N ALA A 62 20.83 0.01 -5.36
CA ALA A 62 22.25 0.03 -5.75
C ALA A 62 22.68 1.42 -6.26
N LEU A 63 21.82 2.12 -7.01
CA LEU A 63 22.09 3.48 -7.48
C LEU A 63 22.20 4.45 -6.30
N PHE A 64 21.30 4.39 -5.33
CA PHE A 64 21.39 5.22 -4.12
C PHE A 64 22.67 4.93 -3.32
N ALA A 65 23.04 3.65 -3.18
CA ALA A 65 24.29 3.25 -2.55
C ALA A 65 25.49 3.80 -3.32
N ALA A 66 25.50 3.76 -4.64
CA ALA A 66 26.57 4.30 -5.46
C ALA A 66 26.73 5.82 -5.27
N VAL A 67 25.65 6.60 -5.27
CA VAL A 67 25.65 8.05 -5.00
C VAL A 67 26.22 8.34 -3.62
N TYR A 68 25.80 7.57 -2.60
CA TYR A 68 26.33 7.70 -1.25
C TYR A 68 27.83 7.41 -1.19
N MET A 69 28.27 6.33 -1.80
CA MET A 69 29.68 5.90 -1.78
C MET A 69 30.60 6.87 -2.53
N ASP A 70 30.15 7.40 -3.66
CA ASP A 70 30.91 8.38 -4.46
C ASP A 70 31.16 9.68 -3.68
N SER A 71 30.17 10.16 -2.95
CA SER A 71 30.20 11.42 -2.21
C SER A 71 30.54 11.29 -0.72
N ARG A 72 30.82 10.06 -0.22
CA ARG A 72 30.94 9.76 1.22
C ARG A 72 31.97 10.61 1.98
N GLU A 73 33.09 10.96 1.34
CA GLU A 73 34.19 11.69 1.98
C GLU A 73 33.82 13.15 2.27
N ASN A 74 32.86 13.71 1.54
CA ASN A 74 32.46 15.10 1.68
C ASN A 74 31.07 15.26 2.30
N ARG A 75 30.02 14.68 1.71
CA ARG A 75 28.63 14.87 2.11
C ARG A 75 27.73 13.71 1.72
N GLY A 76 28.21 12.47 1.70
CA GLY A 76 27.50 11.31 1.15
C GLY A 76 26.02 11.23 1.52
N PHE A 77 25.69 11.35 2.81
CA PHE A 77 24.31 11.32 3.26
C PHE A 77 23.47 12.51 2.72
N ALA A 78 24.04 13.71 2.71
CA ALA A 78 23.34 14.89 2.22
C ALA A 78 23.06 14.83 0.71
N GLU A 79 24.01 14.31 -0.08
CA GLU A 79 23.85 14.20 -1.53
C GLU A 79 22.83 13.11 -1.89
N VAL A 80 22.91 11.92 -1.29
CA VAL A 80 21.90 10.87 -1.55
C VAL A 80 20.51 11.30 -1.07
N SER A 81 20.41 12.01 0.06
CA SER A 81 19.13 12.55 0.55
C SER A 81 18.51 13.52 -0.42
N LYS A 82 19.30 14.42 -1.04
CA LYS A 82 18.79 15.33 -2.08
C LYS A 82 18.21 14.55 -3.28
N VAL A 83 18.95 13.54 -3.76
CA VAL A 83 18.50 12.70 -4.88
C VAL A 83 17.20 11.99 -4.52
N ILE A 84 17.14 11.35 -3.35
CA ILE A 84 15.93 10.66 -2.88
C ILE A 84 14.76 11.64 -2.76
N CYS A 85 14.95 12.77 -2.07
CA CYS A 85 13.88 13.77 -1.91
C CYS A 85 13.36 14.26 -3.27
N SER A 86 14.25 14.56 -4.22
CA SER A 86 13.86 14.99 -5.57
C SER A 86 13.03 13.94 -6.31
N LEU A 87 13.42 12.66 -6.23
CA LEU A 87 12.70 11.58 -6.92
C LEU A 87 11.34 11.27 -6.30
N TYR A 88 11.22 11.39 -4.98
CA TYR A 88 9.99 11.10 -4.26
C TYR A 88 9.06 12.30 -4.12
N ASP A 89 9.51 13.53 -4.39
CA ASP A 89 8.69 14.73 -4.20
C ASP A 89 7.44 14.73 -5.09
N GLU A 90 7.55 14.20 -6.31
CA GLU A 90 6.44 14.01 -7.24
C GLU A 90 5.57 12.78 -6.89
N GLU A 91 6.12 11.82 -6.15
CA GLU A 91 5.41 10.60 -5.76
C GLU A 91 4.58 10.80 -4.48
N LEU A 92 4.95 11.79 -3.67
CA LEU A 92 4.23 12.10 -2.45
C LEU A 92 2.97 12.90 -2.81
N PRO A 93 1.76 12.39 -2.50
CA PRO A 93 0.53 13.10 -2.76
C PRO A 93 0.44 14.38 -1.92
N GLU A 94 -0.38 15.30 -2.37
CA GLU A 94 -0.70 16.51 -1.60
C GLU A 94 -1.52 16.19 -0.35
N GLN A 95 -2.27 15.07 -0.36
CA GLN A 95 -3.10 14.62 0.75
C GLN A 95 -2.73 13.18 1.16
N SER A 96 -2.65 12.95 2.46
CA SER A 96 -2.31 11.65 3.05
C SER A 96 -3.25 10.50 2.68
N ASP A 97 -4.52 10.80 2.39
CA ASP A 97 -5.58 9.80 2.12
C ASP A 97 -5.30 8.88 0.93
N SER A 98 -4.51 9.35 -0.05
CA SER A 98 -4.17 8.55 -1.25
C SER A 98 -3.08 7.50 -1.01
N PHE A 99 -2.23 7.67 0.02
CA PHE A 99 -1.19 6.69 0.40
C PHE A 99 -1.65 5.72 1.49
N ILE A 100 -2.57 6.16 2.30
CA ILE A 100 -3.21 5.28 3.24
C ILE A 100 -4.28 4.55 2.42
N SER A 101 -3.91 3.46 1.75
CA SER A 101 -4.88 2.38 1.56
C SER A 101 -5.41 2.10 2.96
N ARG A 102 -6.48 2.78 3.34
CA ARG A 102 -7.09 2.70 4.67
C ARG A 102 -7.28 1.22 4.94
N ASP A 103 -6.58 0.73 5.93
CA ASP A 103 -6.71 -0.67 6.31
C ASP A 103 -7.99 -0.82 7.13
N TYR A 104 -9.11 -0.71 6.40
CA TYR A 104 -10.44 -0.84 6.98
C TYR A 104 -10.61 -2.13 7.76
N LYS A 105 -9.88 -3.21 7.40
CA LYS A 105 -9.93 -4.46 8.14
C LYS A 105 -9.33 -4.32 9.53
N SER A 106 -8.16 -3.70 9.65
CA SER A 106 -7.52 -3.44 10.95
C SER A 106 -8.34 -2.44 11.76
N GLU A 107 -8.81 -1.36 11.13
CA GLU A 107 -9.66 -0.35 11.78
C GLU A 107 -10.96 -0.97 12.33
N LEU A 108 -11.62 -1.81 11.53
CA LEU A 108 -12.82 -2.51 11.97
C LEU A 108 -12.52 -3.51 13.09
N GLN A 109 -11.40 -4.24 13.01
CA GLN A 109 -11.01 -5.19 14.04
C GLN A 109 -10.77 -4.50 15.39
N GLU A 110 -10.07 -3.37 15.40
CA GLU A 110 -9.87 -2.54 16.60
C GLU A 110 -11.20 -2.03 17.16
N TYR A 111 -12.09 -1.56 16.27
CA TYR A 111 -13.40 -1.08 16.65
C TYR A 111 -14.24 -2.18 17.31
N VAL A 112 -14.44 -3.33 16.65
CA VAL A 112 -15.27 -4.41 17.19
C VAL A 112 -14.66 -5.03 18.43
N GLN A 113 -13.32 -5.13 18.52
CA GLN A 113 -12.64 -5.59 19.71
C GLN A 113 -12.87 -4.66 20.90
N LYS A 114 -12.81 -3.33 20.65
CA LYS A 114 -13.00 -2.31 21.70
C LYS A 114 -14.43 -2.25 22.23
N TYR A 115 -15.43 -2.33 21.35
CA TYR A 115 -16.83 -2.09 21.70
C TYR A 115 -17.64 -3.37 21.91
N LEU A 116 -17.28 -4.47 21.24
CA LEU A 116 -18.00 -5.75 21.30
C LEU A 116 -17.20 -6.86 21.98
N GLY A 117 -15.88 -6.71 22.14
CA GLY A 117 -15.01 -7.73 22.72
C GLY A 117 -14.81 -8.97 21.84
N LEU A 118 -15.23 -8.93 20.58
CA LEU A 118 -15.32 -10.06 19.67
C LEU A 118 -14.49 -9.81 18.41
N PRO A 119 -13.97 -10.85 17.72
CA PRO A 119 -13.25 -10.69 16.47
C PRO A 119 -14.20 -10.54 15.27
N ALA A 120 -13.78 -9.75 14.27
CA ALA A 120 -14.42 -9.73 12.97
C ALA A 120 -13.97 -10.92 12.12
N THR A 121 -14.92 -11.60 11.48
CA THR A 121 -14.68 -12.72 10.55
C THR A 121 -15.13 -12.37 9.15
N TYR A 122 -14.45 -12.93 8.13
CA TYR A 122 -14.71 -12.63 6.72
C TYR A 122 -15.01 -13.90 5.96
N GLU A 123 -16.11 -13.90 5.20
CA GLU A 123 -16.50 -15.02 4.36
C GLU A 123 -16.79 -14.56 2.92
N ILE A 124 -16.54 -15.44 1.96
CA ILE A 124 -16.93 -15.21 0.56
C ILE A 124 -18.41 -15.58 0.42
N VAL A 125 -19.22 -14.60 0.04
CA VAL A 125 -20.65 -14.78 -0.20
C VAL A 125 -20.89 -15.24 -1.63
N ASN A 126 -20.23 -14.58 -2.59
CA ASN A 126 -20.36 -14.88 -4.01
C ASN A 126 -19.07 -14.66 -4.78
N GLN A 127 -19.01 -15.26 -5.97
CA GLN A 127 -17.95 -15.05 -6.96
C GLN A 127 -18.60 -14.91 -8.33
N TYR A 128 -18.22 -13.87 -9.06
CA TYR A 128 -18.78 -13.54 -10.37
C TYR A 128 -17.69 -13.50 -11.43
N GLY A 129 -18.08 -13.73 -12.68
CA GLY A 129 -17.21 -13.61 -13.85
C GLY A 129 -16.33 -14.82 -14.13
N PRO A 130 -15.68 -14.85 -15.30
CA PRO A 130 -14.75 -15.89 -15.70
C PRO A 130 -13.45 -15.82 -14.89
N ASP A 131 -12.65 -16.89 -14.88
CA ASP A 131 -11.47 -17.02 -14.03
C ASP A 131 -10.44 -15.89 -14.18
N HIS A 132 -10.32 -15.31 -15.36
CA HIS A 132 -9.41 -14.21 -15.67
C HIS A 132 -9.96 -12.81 -15.31
N GLN A 133 -11.25 -12.72 -14.94
CA GLN A 133 -11.93 -11.48 -14.52
C GLN A 133 -12.84 -11.73 -13.32
N LYS A 134 -12.39 -12.54 -12.38
CA LYS A 134 -13.17 -12.95 -11.23
C LYS A 134 -13.35 -11.80 -10.25
N GLU A 135 -14.62 -11.51 -9.94
CA GLU A 135 -14.99 -10.58 -8.88
C GLU A 135 -15.47 -11.37 -7.66
N PHE A 136 -15.00 -10.97 -6.48
CA PHE A 136 -15.35 -11.58 -5.21
C PHE A 136 -16.31 -10.66 -4.45
N GLU A 137 -17.34 -11.24 -3.86
CA GLU A 137 -18.19 -10.58 -2.88
C GLU A 137 -17.96 -11.20 -1.51
N MET A 138 -17.61 -10.37 -0.54
CA MET A 138 -17.32 -10.79 0.83
C MET A 138 -18.24 -10.11 1.83
N ALA A 139 -18.62 -10.86 2.86
CA ALA A 139 -19.25 -10.34 4.06
C ALA A 139 -18.26 -10.28 5.20
N VAL A 140 -18.34 -9.24 6.02
CA VAL A 140 -17.73 -9.20 7.33
C VAL A 140 -18.80 -9.40 8.41
N LYS A 141 -18.50 -10.26 9.37
CA LYS A 141 -19.41 -10.67 10.45
C LYS A 141 -18.74 -10.54 11.81
N VAL A 142 -19.57 -10.31 12.82
CA VAL A 142 -19.25 -10.59 14.22
C VAL A 142 -20.29 -11.59 14.69
N GLU A 143 -19.85 -12.78 15.09
CA GLU A 143 -20.70 -13.95 15.29
C GLU A 143 -21.58 -14.22 14.05
N GLU A 144 -22.91 -14.27 14.19
CA GLU A 144 -23.85 -14.49 13.09
C GLU A 144 -24.32 -13.18 12.42
N ARG A 145 -23.96 -12.01 12.96
CA ARG A 145 -24.42 -10.72 12.44
C ARG A 145 -23.51 -10.21 11.34
N VAL A 146 -24.06 -10.02 10.14
CA VAL A 146 -23.39 -9.35 9.03
C VAL A 146 -23.31 -7.85 9.33
N LEU A 147 -22.10 -7.32 9.40
CA LEU A 147 -21.84 -5.90 9.63
C LEU A 147 -21.69 -5.11 8.32
N GLY A 148 -21.13 -5.75 7.26
CA GLY A 148 -20.94 -5.10 5.99
C GLY A 148 -20.68 -6.09 4.86
N LEU A 149 -20.85 -5.60 3.61
CA LEU A 149 -20.65 -6.32 2.36
C LEU A 149 -19.69 -5.53 1.47
N GLY A 150 -18.86 -6.23 0.70
CA GLY A 150 -17.94 -5.58 -0.23
C GLY A 150 -17.56 -6.43 -1.42
N ARG A 151 -17.30 -5.77 -2.56
CA ARG A 151 -16.88 -6.41 -3.81
C ARG A 151 -15.49 -5.94 -4.22
N GLY A 152 -14.78 -6.78 -4.96
CA GLY A 152 -13.48 -6.45 -5.52
C GLY A 152 -12.90 -7.55 -6.39
N LEU A 153 -11.93 -7.19 -7.21
CA LEU A 153 -11.25 -8.10 -8.14
C LEU A 153 -10.30 -9.09 -7.44
N SER A 154 -10.13 -8.95 -6.12
CA SER A 154 -9.42 -9.92 -5.28
C SER A 154 -10.10 -10.05 -3.94
N LYS A 155 -9.89 -11.19 -3.25
CA LYS A 155 -10.38 -11.41 -1.87
C LYS A 155 -9.90 -10.31 -0.91
N LYS A 156 -8.68 -9.77 -1.12
CA LYS A 156 -8.15 -8.67 -0.33
C LYS A 156 -8.96 -7.39 -0.54
N GLN A 157 -9.21 -7.01 -1.79
CA GLN A 157 -10.02 -5.82 -2.11
C GLN A 157 -11.47 -5.95 -1.63
N ALA A 158 -12.12 -7.09 -1.88
CA ALA A 158 -13.48 -7.35 -1.42
C ALA A 158 -13.59 -7.28 0.11
N GLY A 159 -12.60 -7.83 0.83
CA GLY A 159 -12.55 -7.76 2.28
C GLY A 159 -12.35 -6.34 2.83
N GLN A 160 -11.52 -5.52 2.19
CA GLN A 160 -11.36 -4.10 2.55
C GLN A 160 -12.66 -3.31 2.31
N ALA A 161 -13.34 -3.55 1.18
CA ALA A 161 -14.62 -2.93 0.87
C ALA A 161 -15.72 -3.33 1.87
N ALA A 162 -15.77 -4.60 2.29
CA ALA A 162 -16.72 -5.08 3.30
C ALA A 162 -16.47 -4.43 4.67
N ALA A 163 -15.20 -4.28 5.06
CA ALA A 163 -14.84 -3.59 6.30
C ALA A 163 -15.22 -2.10 6.27
N GLN A 164 -14.99 -1.45 5.13
CA GLN A 164 -15.38 -0.04 4.93
C GLN A 164 -16.89 0.15 5.08
N ASP A 165 -17.70 -0.70 4.42
CA ASP A 165 -19.17 -0.64 4.53
C ASP A 165 -19.64 -0.84 5.98
N ALA A 166 -19.01 -1.79 6.71
CA ALA A 166 -19.30 -2.02 8.11
C ALA A 166 -19.02 -0.77 8.98
N LEU A 167 -17.86 -0.16 8.83
CA LEU A 167 -17.49 1.04 9.60
C LEU A 167 -18.44 2.20 9.33
N ILE A 168 -18.83 2.43 8.07
CA ILE A 168 -19.77 3.48 7.70
C ILE A 168 -21.15 3.24 8.36
N ARG A 169 -21.62 2.00 8.37
CA ARG A 169 -22.91 1.66 8.99
C ARG A 169 -22.87 1.85 10.51
N MET A 170 -21.77 1.43 11.15
CA MET A 170 -21.61 1.57 12.60
C MET A 170 -21.53 3.03 13.02
N GLN A 171 -20.78 3.86 12.32
CA GLN A 171 -20.69 5.30 12.58
C GLN A 171 -22.04 6.01 12.46
N LYS A 172 -22.89 5.61 11.51
CA LYS A 172 -24.26 6.14 11.37
C LYS A 172 -25.13 5.74 12.56
N GLN A 173 -25.05 4.48 13.01
CA GLN A 173 -25.81 4.01 14.16
C GLN A 173 -25.42 4.72 15.46
N ASP A 174 -24.11 4.98 15.65
CA ASP A 174 -23.63 5.72 16.81
C ASP A 174 -24.09 7.18 16.80
N ALA A 175 -24.13 7.81 15.62
CA ALA A 175 -24.62 9.17 15.45
C ALA A 175 -26.14 9.27 15.73
N ASP A 176 -26.92 8.28 15.27
CA ASP A 176 -28.37 8.21 15.51
C ASP A 176 -28.73 7.87 16.97
N ALA A 177 -27.84 7.16 17.68
CA ALA A 177 -28.04 6.83 19.10
C ALA A 177 -27.64 7.98 20.05
N ALA A 178 -26.92 8.98 19.57
CA ALA A 178 -26.47 10.16 20.32
C ALA A 178 -27.44 11.36 20.24
N LEU A 179 -28.52 11.25 19.46
CA LEU A 179 -29.62 12.21 19.34
C LEU A 179 -30.84 11.81 20.15
#